data_e0bece0f9185cea03dbe28d930c805fa
#
_entry.id   e0bece0f9185cea03dbe28d930c805fa
#
_cell.length_a   1.000
_cell.length_b   1.000
_cell.length_c   1.000
_cell.angle_alpha   90.00
_cell.angle_beta   90.00
_cell.angle_gamma   90.00
#
_symmetry.space_group_name_H-M   'P 1'
#
loop_
_entity.id
_entity.type
_entity.pdbx_description
1 polymer ?
#
loop_
_entity_poly.entity_id
_entity_poly.type
_entity_poly.pdbx_seq_one_letter_code
_entity_poly.pdbx_strand_id
1 'polypeptide(L)'
;MSHTVLVCDDAIFMRTMISDILTQAGYEVVGEAETGAQAVERFKELSPDLVMMDIVMPVMGGIDAVREIIKIAPNAKILMCSAMGQQALVVEAIQAGARDFIVKPFQPSRVLEAVQRVLE
;
A
#
# COMPACT_ATOMS: atom_id res chain seq x y z
N MET A 1 -7.18 18.82 6.19
CA MET A 1 -5.75 18.42 6.04
C MET A 1 -5.67 17.18 5.20
N SER A 2 -4.65 17.12 4.33
CA SER A 2 -4.46 15.96 3.45
C SER A 2 -3.79 14.84 4.20
N HIS A 3 -4.28 13.61 3.98
CA HIS A 3 -3.57 12.43 4.45
C HIS A 3 -2.42 12.11 3.50
N THR A 4 -1.31 11.65 4.06
CA THR A 4 -0.11 11.31 3.29
C THR A 4 -0.10 9.81 2.96
N VAL A 5 0.35 9.48 1.75
CA VAL A 5 0.33 8.11 1.24
C VAL A 5 1.68 7.75 0.64
N LEU A 6 2.15 6.56 0.97
CA LEU A 6 3.31 5.92 0.34
C LEU A 6 2.79 4.87 -0.63
N VAL A 7 3.22 4.91 -1.89
CA VAL A 7 2.77 3.98 -2.93
C VAL A 7 3.89 3.01 -3.28
N CYS A 8 3.66 1.72 -3.08
CA CYS A 8 4.66 0.66 -3.27
C CYS A 8 4.18 -0.36 -4.30
N ASP A 9 4.89 -0.44 -5.42
CA ASP A 9 4.61 -1.37 -6.52
C ASP A 9 5.86 -1.40 -7.38
N ASP A 10 6.24 -2.56 -7.92
CA ASP A 10 7.43 -2.68 -8.75
C ASP A 10 7.23 -2.13 -10.16
N ALA A 11 5.98 -1.92 -10.58
CA ALA A 11 5.66 -1.38 -11.91
C ALA A 11 5.43 0.13 -11.83
N ILE A 12 6.27 0.90 -12.52
CA ILE A 12 6.13 2.36 -12.54
C ILE A 12 4.77 2.79 -13.08
N PHE A 13 4.25 2.07 -14.07
CA PHE A 13 2.92 2.32 -14.62
C PHE A 13 1.85 2.28 -13.53
N MET A 14 1.91 1.26 -12.67
CA MET A 14 0.94 1.09 -11.60
C MET A 14 1.09 2.18 -10.53
N ARG A 15 2.33 2.52 -10.16
CA ARG A 15 2.57 3.59 -9.18
C ARG A 15 2.02 4.92 -9.67
N THR A 16 2.25 5.22 -10.96
CA THR A 16 1.75 6.46 -11.57
C THR A 16 0.23 6.50 -11.56
N MET A 17 -0.42 5.40 -11.92
CA MET A 17 -1.87 5.33 -11.96
C MET A 17 -2.48 5.52 -10.57
N ILE A 18 -1.96 4.83 -9.58
CA ILE A 18 -2.44 4.96 -8.19
C ILE A 18 -2.20 6.37 -7.67
N SER A 19 -1.01 6.92 -7.93
CA SER A 19 -0.66 8.27 -7.48
C SER A 19 -1.60 9.31 -8.07
N ASP A 20 -1.94 9.19 -9.36
CA ASP A 20 -2.86 10.11 -10.01
C ASP A 20 -4.26 10.03 -9.39
N ILE A 21 -4.75 8.81 -9.14
CA ILE A 21 -6.07 8.61 -8.50
C ILE A 21 -6.09 9.30 -7.13
N LEU A 22 -5.06 9.09 -6.33
CA LEU A 22 -4.99 9.64 -4.97
C LEU A 22 -4.85 11.15 -4.98
N THR A 23 -3.97 11.67 -5.84
CA THR A 23 -3.72 13.11 -5.93
C THR A 23 -4.97 13.86 -6.35
N GLN A 24 -5.70 13.34 -7.33
CA GLN A 24 -6.93 13.98 -7.80
C GLN A 24 -8.02 13.99 -6.71
N ALA A 25 -7.96 13.06 -5.77
CA ALA A 25 -8.92 13.01 -4.67
C ALA A 25 -8.49 13.81 -3.44
N GLY A 26 -7.35 14.50 -3.52
CA GLY A 26 -6.88 15.36 -2.43
C GLY A 26 -5.91 14.72 -1.46
N TYR A 27 -5.48 13.50 -1.70
CA TYR A 27 -4.43 12.86 -0.90
C TYR A 27 -3.06 13.31 -1.38
N GLU A 28 -2.09 13.29 -0.49
CA GLU A 28 -0.72 13.67 -0.82
C GLU A 28 0.17 12.42 -0.92
N VAL A 29 0.66 12.13 -2.11
CA VAL A 29 1.60 11.01 -2.30
C VAL A 29 3.00 11.53 -1.97
N VAL A 30 3.52 11.09 -0.83
CA VAL A 30 4.79 11.60 -0.29
C VAL A 30 6.00 10.78 -0.72
N GLY A 31 5.79 9.60 -1.28
CA GLY A 31 6.88 8.77 -1.74
C GLY A 31 6.41 7.54 -2.49
N GLU A 32 7.36 6.85 -3.12
CA GLU A 32 7.13 5.62 -3.87
C GLU A 32 8.22 4.62 -3.53
N ALA A 33 7.91 3.33 -3.68
CA ALA A 33 8.86 2.25 -3.48
C ALA A 33 8.63 1.18 -4.53
N GLU A 34 9.72 0.54 -5.00
CA GLU A 34 9.69 -0.52 -6.00
C GLU A 34 9.88 -1.91 -5.40
N THR A 35 10.36 -1.98 -4.17
CA THR A 35 10.62 -3.23 -3.46
C THR A 35 10.10 -3.12 -2.04
N GLY A 36 9.91 -4.27 -1.40
CA GLY A 36 9.52 -4.28 0.01
C GLY A 36 10.56 -3.63 0.91
N ALA A 37 11.85 -3.81 0.58
CA ALA A 37 12.94 -3.18 1.35
C ALA A 37 12.86 -1.67 1.26
N GLN A 38 12.63 -1.11 0.06
CA GLN A 38 12.44 0.34 -0.10
C GLN A 38 11.19 0.81 0.62
N ALA A 39 10.12 0.01 0.61
CA ALA A 39 8.88 0.37 1.31
C ALA A 39 9.13 0.56 2.80
N VAL A 40 9.88 -0.34 3.43
CA VAL A 40 10.23 -0.24 4.85
C VAL A 40 11.06 1.02 5.10
N GLU A 41 12.09 1.27 4.26
CA GLU A 41 12.94 2.45 4.37
C GLU A 41 12.14 3.75 4.25
N ARG A 42 11.27 3.83 3.22
CA ARG A 42 10.44 5.01 2.99
C ARG A 42 9.45 5.23 4.13
N PHE A 43 8.90 4.13 4.68
CA PHE A 43 8.00 4.25 5.81
C PHE A 43 8.68 4.90 7.01
N LYS A 44 9.91 4.47 7.29
CA LYS A 44 10.70 5.05 8.40
C LYS A 44 10.97 6.52 8.20
N GLU A 45 11.32 6.91 6.96
CA GLU A 45 11.66 8.29 6.64
C GLU A 45 10.45 9.22 6.65
N LEU A 46 9.31 8.74 6.13
CA LEU A 46 8.19 9.60 5.79
C LEU A 46 7.04 9.52 6.79
N SER A 47 6.93 8.44 7.54
CA SER A 47 5.81 8.18 8.47
C SER A 47 4.46 8.51 7.83
N PRO A 48 4.13 7.89 6.68
CA PRO A 48 2.88 8.22 5.98
C PRO A 48 1.67 7.76 6.77
N ASP A 49 0.54 8.39 6.51
CA ASP A 49 -0.73 8.00 7.12
C ASP A 49 -1.24 6.67 6.58
N LEU A 50 -0.91 6.36 5.33
CA LEU A 50 -1.35 5.15 4.64
C LEU A 50 -0.24 4.62 3.75
N VAL A 51 -0.11 3.30 3.68
CA VAL A 51 0.77 2.62 2.73
C VAL A 51 -0.10 1.80 1.77
N MET A 52 0.05 2.07 0.46
CA MET A 52 -0.51 1.21 -0.59
C MET A 52 0.59 0.22 -0.96
N MET A 53 0.37 -1.08 -0.76
CA MET A 53 1.42 -2.08 -0.86
C MET A 53 1.03 -3.21 -1.81
N ASP A 54 1.78 -3.37 -2.89
CA ASP A 54 1.64 -4.54 -3.75
C ASP A 54 2.13 -5.79 -3.02
N ILE A 55 1.49 -6.92 -3.26
CA ILE A 55 1.85 -8.18 -2.59
C ILE A 55 3.17 -8.72 -3.12
N VAL A 56 3.36 -8.73 -4.43
CA VAL A 56 4.54 -9.34 -5.07
C VAL A 56 5.47 -8.26 -5.59
N MET A 57 6.65 -8.15 -4.97
CA MET A 57 7.71 -7.23 -5.37
C MET A 57 9.06 -7.93 -5.25
N PRO A 58 10.08 -7.50 -6.04
CA PRO A 58 11.41 -8.10 -5.94
C PRO A 58 12.12 -7.68 -4.63
N VAL A 59 13.18 -8.38 -4.31
CA VAL A 59 14.07 -8.20 -3.15
C VAL A 59 13.36 -8.58 -1.87
N MET A 60 12.27 -7.89 -1.52
CA MET A 60 11.41 -8.23 -0.38
C MET A 60 9.96 -8.04 -0.84
N GLY A 61 9.14 -9.06 -0.69
CA GLY A 61 7.74 -8.99 -1.06
C GLY A 61 6.92 -8.12 -0.11
N GLY A 62 5.69 -7.80 -0.54
CA GLY A 62 4.83 -6.89 0.22
C GLY A 62 4.46 -7.44 1.60
N ILE A 63 4.23 -8.74 1.73
CA ILE A 63 3.84 -9.33 3.01
C ILE A 63 4.97 -9.22 4.03
N ASP A 64 6.22 -9.47 3.61
CA ASP A 64 7.36 -9.31 4.50
C ASP A 64 7.55 -7.85 4.88
N ALA A 65 7.30 -6.93 3.95
CA ALA A 65 7.35 -5.50 4.24
C ALA A 65 6.29 -5.11 5.27
N VAL A 66 5.07 -5.66 5.15
CA VAL A 66 4.01 -5.44 6.15
C VAL A 66 4.48 -5.87 7.53
N ARG A 67 5.06 -7.08 7.63
CA ARG A 67 5.56 -7.58 8.92
C ARG A 67 6.58 -6.63 9.53
N GLU A 68 7.52 -6.13 8.72
CA GLU A 68 8.54 -5.21 9.20
C GLU A 68 7.96 -3.86 9.63
N ILE A 69 7.04 -3.32 8.85
CA ILE A 69 6.39 -2.05 9.16
C ILE A 69 5.57 -2.15 10.45
N ILE A 70 4.84 -3.24 10.63
CA ILE A 70 4.01 -3.44 11.83
C ILE A 70 4.88 -3.58 13.08
N LYS A 71 6.10 -4.15 12.97
CA LYS A 71 7.05 -4.17 14.09
C LYS A 71 7.46 -2.77 14.50
N ILE A 72 7.65 -1.88 13.51
CA ILE A 72 8.07 -0.49 13.76
C ILE A 72 6.89 0.33 14.28
N ALA A 73 5.72 0.14 13.69
CA ALA A 73 4.52 0.93 13.99
C ALA A 73 3.29 0.00 13.99
N PRO A 74 2.93 -0.55 15.16
CA PRO A 74 1.82 -1.54 15.24
C PRO A 74 0.48 -1.02 14.72
N ASN A 75 0.30 0.30 14.69
CA ASN A 75 -0.94 0.91 14.22
C ASN A 75 -0.87 1.41 12.78
N ALA A 76 0.19 1.06 12.05
CA ALA A 76 0.34 1.47 10.65
C ALA A 76 -0.86 1.00 9.83
N LYS A 77 -1.31 1.87 8.93
CA LYS A 77 -2.45 1.58 8.05
C LYS A 77 -1.93 1.17 6.69
N ILE A 78 -2.15 -0.08 6.33
CA ILE A 78 -1.63 -0.66 5.09
C ILE A 78 -2.79 -1.25 4.30
N LEU A 79 -2.90 -0.83 3.05
CA LEU A 79 -3.89 -1.33 2.09
C LEU A 79 -3.13 -2.12 1.03
N MET A 80 -3.44 -3.41 0.91
CA MET A 80 -2.77 -4.28 -0.05
C MET A 80 -3.39 -4.14 -1.44
N CYS A 81 -2.56 -4.32 -2.47
CA CYS A 81 -3.01 -4.40 -3.85
C CYS A 81 -2.60 -5.78 -4.37
N SER A 82 -3.58 -6.59 -4.77
CA SER A 82 -3.33 -7.95 -5.20
C SER A 82 -3.77 -8.18 -6.64
N ALA A 83 -3.17 -9.16 -7.31
CA ALA A 83 -3.68 -9.67 -8.59
C ALA A 83 -4.78 -10.68 -8.32
N MET A 84 -5.58 -10.97 -9.33
CA MET A 84 -6.57 -12.03 -9.25
C MET A 84 -5.85 -13.37 -9.01
N GLY A 85 -6.46 -14.23 -8.20
CA GLY A 85 -5.89 -15.53 -7.89
C GLY A 85 -4.92 -15.54 -6.72
N GLN A 86 -4.76 -14.43 -6.00
CA GLN A 86 -3.83 -14.33 -4.87
C GLN A 86 -4.53 -14.37 -3.51
N GLN A 87 -5.68 -15.05 -3.41
CA GLN A 87 -6.49 -15.04 -2.18
C GLN A 87 -5.73 -15.53 -0.95
N ALA A 88 -4.92 -16.59 -1.10
CA ALA A 88 -4.14 -17.11 0.01
C ALA A 88 -3.13 -16.09 0.52
N LEU A 89 -2.51 -15.32 -0.40
CA LEU A 89 -1.56 -14.28 -0.03
C LEU A 89 -2.26 -13.10 0.63
N VAL A 90 -3.47 -12.77 0.19
CA VAL A 90 -4.26 -11.71 0.83
C VAL A 90 -4.55 -12.06 2.29
N VAL A 91 -4.96 -13.31 2.54
CA VAL A 91 -5.21 -13.77 3.92
C VAL A 91 -3.95 -13.64 4.76
N GLU A 92 -2.81 -14.06 4.21
CA GLU A 92 -1.53 -13.96 4.91
C GLU A 92 -1.16 -12.50 5.21
N ALA A 93 -1.42 -11.58 4.26
CA ALA A 93 -1.15 -10.16 4.44
C ALA A 93 -2.01 -9.57 5.57
N ILE A 94 -3.29 -9.92 5.61
CA ILE A 94 -4.20 -9.47 6.66
C ILE A 94 -3.74 -9.99 8.03
N GLN A 95 -3.34 -11.27 8.10
CA GLN A 95 -2.81 -11.85 9.33
C GLN A 95 -1.52 -11.17 9.78
N ALA A 96 -0.74 -10.65 8.83
CA ALA A 96 0.49 -9.92 9.12
C ALA A 96 0.24 -8.51 9.64
N GLY A 97 -0.96 -7.97 9.44
CA GLY A 97 -1.34 -6.66 9.96
C GLY A 97 -1.91 -5.68 8.95
N ALA A 98 -2.03 -6.05 7.68
CA ALA A 98 -2.68 -5.19 6.69
C ALA A 98 -4.17 -5.01 7.05
N ARG A 99 -4.72 -3.85 6.73
CA ARG A 99 -6.09 -3.48 7.13
C ARG A 99 -7.15 -3.91 6.12
N ASP A 100 -6.81 -3.91 4.84
CA ASP A 100 -7.76 -4.24 3.78
C ASP A 100 -6.97 -4.54 2.50
N PHE A 101 -7.68 -4.85 1.43
CA PHE A 101 -7.06 -5.11 0.13
C PHE A 101 -7.98 -4.69 -1.01
N ILE A 102 -7.37 -4.43 -2.17
CA ILE A 102 -8.06 -4.24 -3.44
C ILE A 102 -7.42 -5.14 -4.48
N VAL A 103 -8.21 -5.55 -5.49
CA VAL A 103 -7.77 -6.51 -6.52
C VAL A 103 -7.62 -5.80 -7.86
N LYS A 104 -6.48 -6.02 -8.51
CA LYS A 104 -6.20 -5.50 -9.86
C LYS A 104 -6.92 -6.34 -10.91
N PRO A 105 -7.44 -5.75 -11.99
CA PRO A 105 -7.53 -4.32 -12.25
C PRO A 105 -8.67 -3.69 -11.42
N PHE A 106 -8.43 -2.49 -10.91
CA PHE A 106 -9.41 -1.82 -10.07
C PHE A 106 -9.87 -0.50 -10.70
N GLN A 107 -11.08 -0.06 -10.33
CA GLN A 107 -11.64 1.22 -10.71
C GLN A 107 -11.16 2.28 -9.72
N PRO A 108 -10.98 3.55 -10.16
CA PRO A 108 -10.61 4.62 -9.23
C PRO A 108 -11.54 4.73 -8.02
N SER A 109 -12.86 4.56 -8.24
CA SER A 109 -13.84 4.61 -7.14
C SER A 109 -13.58 3.53 -6.08
N ARG A 110 -13.16 2.33 -6.52
CA ARG A 110 -12.86 1.22 -5.60
C ARG A 110 -11.61 1.53 -4.76
N VAL A 111 -10.59 2.11 -5.40
CA VAL A 111 -9.37 2.53 -4.69
C VAL A 111 -9.72 3.55 -3.61
N LEU A 112 -10.47 4.60 -3.98
CA LEU A 112 -10.81 5.69 -3.06
C LEU A 112 -11.71 5.23 -1.93
N GLU A 113 -12.65 4.32 -2.19
CA GLU A 113 -13.51 3.74 -1.17
C GLU A 113 -12.69 2.99 -0.12
N ALA A 114 -11.74 2.15 -0.57
CA ALA A 114 -10.90 1.37 0.32
C ALA A 114 -9.96 2.28 1.13
N VAL A 115 -9.37 3.27 0.49
CA VAL A 115 -8.48 4.24 1.15
C VAL A 115 -9.24 4.98 2.25
N GLN A 116 -10.43 5.48 1.94
CA GLN A 116 -11.24 6.21 2.92
C GLN A 116 -11.58 5.31 4.11
N ARG A 117 -11.96 4.06 3.86
CA ARG A 117 -12.32 3.11 4.90
C ARG A 117 -11.15 2.80 5.82
N VAL A 118 -9.96 2.62 5.25
CA VAL A 118 -8.75 2.30 6.03
C VAL A 118 -8.32 3.50 6.88
N LEU A 119 -8.50 4.71 6.37
CA LEU A 119 -8.11 5.93 7.08
C LEU A 119 -9.09 6.35 8.17
N GLU A 120 -10.29 5.80 8.17
CA GLU A 120 -11.30 6.11 9.22
C GLU A 120 -10.87 5.59 10.62
#